data_5e192327c843ea155f3fe1dd67b58f44
#
_entry.id   5e192327c843ea155f3fe1dd67b58f44
#
_cell.length_a   1.000
_cell.length_b   1.000
_cell.length_c   1.000
_cell.angle_alpha   90.00
_cell.angle_beta   90.00
_cell.angle_gamma   90.00
#
_symmetry.space_group_name_H-M   'P 1'
#
loop_
_entity.id
_entity.type
_entity.pdbx_description
1 polymer ?
#
loop_
_entity_poly.entity_id
_entity_poly.type
_entity_poly.pdbx_seq_one_letter_code
_entity_poly.pdbx_strand_id
1 'polypeptide(L)'
;MSGTAELLLRKESFEDVANFYNENLTIITAGKIPPNPSEMLASRAMTAFIKEMKEEFKYIILDTPPLQAVTDAQVLSTKADGVLLVVRAGSTKKDAVLNSVDLIEKVHGKIIGTVLNGVENKKNNYYY
;
A
#
# COMPACT_ATOMS: atom_id res chain seq x y z
N MET A 1 18.27 -4.58 7.82
CA MET A 1 17.20 -5.35 7.16
C MET A 1 17.00 -4.76 5.77
N SER A 2 17.21 -5.55 4.74
CA SER A 2 17.04 -5.16 3.34
C SER A 2 15.58 -5.32 2.94
N GLY A 3 15.11 -4.51 1.99
CA GLY A 3 13.73 -4.53 1.55
C GLY A 3 13.54 -3.87 0.19
N THR A 4 12.37 -3.32 -0.05
CA THR A 4 11.99 -2.70 -1.33
C THR A 4 12.98 -1.63 -1.80
N ALA A 5 13.49 -0.80 -0.89
CA ALA A 5 14.44 0.25 -1.25
C ALA A 5 15.73 -0.32 -1.86
N GLU A 6 16.31 -1.35 -1.25
CA GLU A 6 17.53 -1.99 -1.74
C GLU A 6 17.29 -2.71 -3.08
N LEU A 7 16.12 -3.33 -3.23
CA LEU A 7 15.72 -3.98 -4.48
C LEU A 7 15.59 -2.96 -5.62
N LEU A 8 14.92 -1.84 -5.41
CA LEU A 8 14.75 -0.79 -6.42
C LEU A 8 16.07 -0.12 -6.80
N LEU A 9 17.02 -0.04 -5.88
CA LEU A 9 18.38 0.44 -6.12
C LEU A 9 19.30 -0.63 -6.75
N ARG A 10 18.78 -1.83 -7.01
CA ARG A 10 19.54 -2.98 -7.56
C ARG A 10 20.73 -3.41 -6.69
N LYS A 11 20.63 -3.19 -5.39
CA LYS A 11 21.63 -3.63 -4.42
C LYS A 11 21.38 -5.06 -3.95
N GLU A 12 20.14 -5.49 -4.02
CA GLU A 12 19.67 -6.80 -3.57
C GLU A 12 18.72 -7.39 -4.62
N SER A 13 18.67 -8.70 -4.72
CA SER A 13 17.69 -9.40 -5.57
C SER A 13 16.34 -9.57 -4.84
N PHE A 14 15.32 -9.97 -5.60
CA PHE A 14 14.02 -10.30 -4.99
C PHE A 14 14.16 -11.40 -3.94
N GLU A 15 14.91 -12.45 -4.24
CA GLU A 15 15.13 -13.59 -3.34
C GLU A 15 15.82 -13.17 -2.04
N ASP A 16 16.68 -12.17 -2.10
CA ASP A 16 17.39 -11.65 -0.92
C ASP A 16 16.50 -10.84 0.02
N VAL A 17 15.48 -10.16 -0.51
CA VAL A 17 14.59 -9.29 0.27
C VAL A 17 13.26 -9.95 0.61
N ALA A 18 12.86 -10.98 -0.10
CA ALA A 18 11.60 -11.68 0.10
C ALA A 18 11.62 -12.54 1.36
N ASN A 19 10.60 -12.39 2.17
CA ASN A 19 10.35 -13.24 3.33
C ASN A 19 9.18 -14.17 3.00
N PHE A 20 9.46 -15.43 2.74
CA PHE A 20 8.45 -16.45 2.46
C PHE A 20 7.83 -16.91 3.77
N TYR A 21 6.69 -16.32 4.12
CA TYR A 21 5.99 -16.62 5.37
C TYR A 21 5.34 -18.01 5.34
N ASN A 22 4.71 -18.36 4.23
CA ASN A 22 4.16 -19.69 3.94
C ASN A 22 4.04 -19.87 2.42
N GLU A 23 3.43 -20.97 1.97
CA GLU A 23 3.25 -21.27 0.54
C GLU A 23 2.47 -20.21 -0.25
N ASN A 24 1.63 -19.43 0.44
CA ASN A 24 0.72 -18.47 -0.18
C ASN A 24 1.05 -17.01 0.13
N LEU A 25 1.99 -16.74 1.03
CA LEU A 25 2.30 -15.39 1.47
C LEU A 25 3.80 -15.12 1.47
N THR A 26 4.19 -14.12 0.69
CA THR A 26 5.53 -13.54 0.68
C THR A 26 5.46 -12.10 1.15
N ILE A 27 6.34 -11.70 2.05
CA ILE A 27 6.38 -10.36 2.62
C ILE A 27 7.71 -9.69 2.25
N ILE A 28 7.64 -8.46 1.75
CA ILE A 28 8.80 -7.61 1.51
C ILE A 28 8.65 -6.37 2.39
N THR A 29 9.66 -6.09 3.19
CA THR A 29 9.70 -4.88 4.01
C THR A 29 10.13 -3.67 3.17
N ALA A 30 9.91 -2.45 3.69
CA ALA A 30 10.34 -1.24 3.00
C ALA A 30 11.86 -1.13 2.83
N GLY A 31 12.64 -1.71 3.74
CA GLY A 31 14.08 -1.55 3.77
C GLY A 31 14.50 -0.24 4.44
N LYS A 32 15.68 0.24 4.11
CA LYS A 32 16.18 1.54 4.59
C LYS A 32 15.43 2.67 3.89
N ILE A 33 14.95 3.62 4.65
CA ILE A 33 14.24 4.78 4.11
C ILE A 33 15.22 5.61 3.26
N PRO A 34 14.97 5.76 1.94
CA PRO A 34 15.81 6.58 1.09
C PRO A 34 15.53 8.07 1.34
N PRO A 35 16.44 8.97 0.92
CA PRO A 35 16.21 10.41 1.05
C PRO A 35 15.07 10.93 0.17
N ASN A 36 14.67 10.17 -0.85
CA ASN A 36 13.66 10.55 -1.84
C ASN A 36 12.64 9.41 -2.09
N PRO A 37 11.84 9.01 -1.08
CA PRO A 37 10.96 7.84 -1.18
C PRO A 37 9.91 7.97 -2.29
N SER A 38 9.29 9.12 -2.44
CA SER A 38 8.25 9.33 -3.46
C SER A 38 8.79 9.19 -4.88
N GLU A 39 9.99 9.73 -5.16
CA GLU A 39 10.65 9.59 -6.46
C GLU A 39 10.98 8.12 -6.77
N MET A 40 11.44 7.39 -5.77
CA MET A 40 11.75 5.97 -5.91
C MET A 40 10.49 5.16 -6.23
N LEU A 41 9.37 5.42 -5.57
CA LEU A 41 8.09 4.78 -5.83
C LEU A 41 7.51 5.17 -7.19
N ALA A 42 7.79 6.36 -7.68
CA ALA A 42 7.39 6.83 -9.01
C ALA A 42 8.27 6.30 -10.14
N SER A 43 9.38 5.66 -9.82
CA SER A 43 10.41 5.26 -10.78
C SER A 43 9.95 4.15 -11.75
N ARG A 44 10.67 4.05 -12.86
CA ARG A 44 10.53 2.93 -13.81
C ARG A 44 10.90 1.59 -13.17
N ALA A 45 11.83 1.59 -12.23
CA ALA A 45 12.22 0.40 -11.48
C ALA A 45 11.04 -0.16 -10.68
N MET A 46 10.26 0.71 -10.04
CA MET A 46 9.05 0.30 -9.32
C MET A 46 7.98 -0.26 -10.26
N THR A 47 7.76 0.39 -11.40
CA THR A 47 6.82 -0.09 -12.42
C THR A 47 7.23 -1.46 -12.96
N ALA A 48 8.51 -1.65 -13.27
CA ALA A 48 9.06 -2.93 -13.73
C ALA A 48 8.93 -4.01 -12.67
N PHE A 49 9.20 -3.68 -11.42
CA PHE A 49 9.08 -4.61 -10.29
C PHE A 49 7.64 -5.09 -10.10
N ILE A 50 6.66 -4.19 -10.10
CA ILE A 50 5.25 -4.55 -10.00
C ILE A 50 4.83 -5.44 -11.17
N LYS A 51 5.27 -5.11 -12.39
CA LYS A 51 4.97 -5.91 -13.59
C LYS A 51 5.52 -7.34 -13.47
N GLU A 52 6.75 -7.48 -13.00
CA GLU A 52 7.38 -8.77 -12.76
C GLU A 52 6.62 -9.57 -11.69
N MET A 53 6.24 -8.93 -10.58
CA MET A 53 5.49 -9.57 -9.52
C MET A 53 4.08 -10.00 -9.93
N LYS A 54 3.46 -9.31 -10.86
CA LYS A 54 2.15 -9.72 -11.43
C LYS A 54 2.21 -11.07 -12.17
N GLU A 55 3.36 -11.47 -12.66
CA GLU A 55 3.56 -12.79 -13.29
C GLU A 55 3.70 -13.90 -12.26
N GLU A 56 4.17 -13.57 -11.05
CA GLU A 56 4.46 -14.52 -9.98
C GLU A 56 3.31 -14.67 -8.97
N PHE A 57 2.56 -13.58 -8.73
CA PHE A 57 1.56 -13.50 -7.67
C PHE A 57 0.19 -13.12 -8.20
N LYS A 58 -0.84 -13.78 -7.68
CA LYS A 58 -2.24 -13.46 -7.99
C LYS A 58 -2.66 -12.12 -7.39
N TYR A 59 -2.20 -11.83 -6.19
CA TYR A 59 -2.48 -10.59 -5.48
C TYR A 59 -1.19 -9.92 -5.02
N ILE A 60 -1.10 -8.61 -5.20
CA ILE A 60 -0.02 -7.78 -4.68
C ILE A 60 -0.67 -6.69 -3.84
N ILE A 61 -0.32 -6.64 -2.56
CA ILE A 61 -0.82 -5.63 -1.63
C ILE A 61 0.30 -4.66 -1.31
N LEU A 62 0.08 -3.39 -1.60
CA LEU A 62 0.99 -2.30 -1.28
C LEU A 62 0.46 -1.61 -0.02
N ASP A 63 1.11 -1.85 1.11
CA ASP A 63 0.81 -1.17 2.38
C ASP A 63 1.53 0.16 2.43
N THR A 64 0.80 1.23 2.70
CA THR A 64 1.29 2.59 2.59
C THR A 64 1.06 3.40 3.87
N PRO A 65 1.87 4.44 4.12
CA PRO A 65 1.56 5.44 5.13
C PRO A 65 0.23 6.16 4.84
N PRO A 66 -0.35 6.85 5.84
CA PRO A 66 -1.56 7.64 5.62
C PRO A 66 -1.41 8.66 4.49
N LEU A 67 -2.42 8.78 3.63
CA LEU A 67 -2.45 9.70 2.49
C LEU A 67 -2.18 11.16 2.86
N GLN A 68 -2.59 11.55 4.06
CA GLN A 68 -2.43 12.93 4.54
C GLN A 68 -1.03 13.24 5.05
N ALA A 69 -0.24 12.22 5.37
CA ALA A 69 1.09 12.40 5.92
C ALA A 69 2.14 12.56 4.82
N VAL A 70 2.00 11.79 3.74
CA VAL A 70 2.99 11.73 2.65
C VAL A 70 2.33 11.42 1.30
N THR A 71 3.00 11.77 0.22
CA THR A 71 2.51 11.55 -1.15
C THR A 71 2.70 10.12 -1.66
N ASP A 72 3.34 9.25 -0.91
CA ASP A 72 3.70 7.89 -1.34
C ASP A 72 2.49 7.07 -1.80
N ALA A 73 1.42 7.08 -1.02
CA ALA A 73 0.19 6.36 -1.36
C ALA A 73 -0.46 6.93 -2.63
N GLN A 74 -0.44 8.24 -2.83
CA GLN A 74 -0.94 8.90 -4.02
C GLN A 74 -0.13 8.49 -5.26
N VAL A 75 1.18 8.45 -5.14
CA VAL A 75 2.09 7.99 -6.21
C VAL A 75 1.82 6.51 -6.55
N LEU A 76 1.75 5.63 -5.56
CA LEU A 76 1.51 4.21 -5.76
C LEU A 76 0.12 3.91 -6.31
N SER A 77 -0.88 4.74 -6.03
CA SER A 77 -2.23 4.57 -6.57
C SER A 77 -2.27 4.62 -8.10
N THR A 78 -1.33 5.32 -8.72
CA THR A 78 -1.20 5.38 -10.19
C THR A 78 -0.69 4.07 -10.79
N LYS A 79 -0.05 3.23 -10.00
CA LYS A 79 0.56 1.95 -10.42
C LYS A 79 -0.26 0.74 -10.00
N ALA A 80 -1.25 0.92 -9.15
CA ALA A 80 -2.11 -0.13 -8.65
C ALA A 80 -3.36 -0.30 -9.54
N ASP A 81 -3.91 -1.51 -9.58
CA ASP A 81 -5.18 -1.78 -10.26
C ASP A 81 -6.38 -1.22 -9.50
N GLY A 82 -6.23 -1.01 -8.20
CA GLY A 82 -7.25 -0.41 -7.35
C GLY A 82 -6.71 0.03 -6.01
N VAL A 83 -7.43 0.93 -5.37
CA VAL A 83 -7.12 1.47 -4.04
C VAL A 83 -8.22 1.06 -3.08
N LEU A 84 -7.83 0.44 -1.97
CA LEU A 84 -8.71 0.18 -0.86
C LEU A 84 -8.46 1.22 0.23
N LEU A 85 -9.46 2.06 0.50
CA LEU A 85 -9.36 3.11 1.50
C LEU A 85 -9.71 2.57 2.87
N VAL A 86 -8.75 2.57 3.79
CA VAL A 86 -8.97 2.12 5.16
C VAL A 86 -9.24 3.30 6.07
N VAL A 87 -10.37 3.28 6.73
CA VAL A 87 -10.86 4.31 7.65
C VAL A 87 -10.91 3.71 9.05
N ARG A 88 -10.39 4.42 10.06
CA ARG A 88 -10.45 3.98 11.44
C ARG A 88 -11.67 4.53 12.14
N ALA A 89 -12.53 3.63 12.63
CA ALA A 89 -13.73 4.00 13.39
C ALA A 89 -13.37 4.81 14.65
N GLY A 90 -14.11 5.89 14.88
CA GLY A 90 -13.93 6.76 16.05
C GLY A 90 -12.66 7.63 16.03
N SER A 91 -11.81 7.50 15.01
CA SER A 91 -10.55 8.24 14.90
C SER A 91 -10.44 9.07 13.63
N THR A 92 -10.76 8.50 12.48
CA THR A 92 -10.67 9.20 11.19
C THR A 92 -11.85 10.15 11.03
N LYS A 93 -11.56 11.43 10.86
CA LYS A 93 -12.59 12.47 10.64
C LYS A 93 -13.16 12.37 9.23
N LYS A 94 -14.44 12.73 9.06
CA LYS A 94 -15.12 12.73 7.77
C LYS A 94 -14.39 13.57 6.71
N ASP A 95 -13.94 14.76 7.07
CA ASP A 95 -13.21 15.64 6.16
C ASP A 95 -11.88 15.04 5.70
N ALA A 96 -11.21 14.27 6.56
CA ALA A 96 -10.01 13.53 6.23
C ALA A 96 -10.27 12.45 5.18
N VAL A 97 -11.39 11.73 5.30
CA VAL A 97 -11.81 10.73 4.31
C VAL A 97 -12.08 11.38 2.97
N LEU A 98 -12.85 12.48 2.95
CA LEU A 98 -13.17 13.20 1.71
C LEU A 98 -11.93 13.77 1.03
N ASN A 99 -10.99 14.31 1.82
CA ASN A 99 -9.71 14.78 1.30
C ASN A 99 -8.86 13.64 0.71
N SER A 100 -8.86 12.49 1.34
CA SER A 100 -8.16 11.30 0.83
C SER A 100 -8.73 10.83 -0.51
N VAL A 101 -10.05 10.80 -0.65
CA VAL A 101 -10.73 10.48 -1.91
C VAL A 101 -10.31 11.47 -3.00
N ASP A 102 -10.33 12.76 -2.70
CA ASP A 102 -9.94 13.82 -3.64
C ASP A 102 -8.48 13.68 -4.10
N LEU A 103 -7.56 13.38 -3.18
CA LEU A 103 -6.15 13.15 -3.50
C LEU A 103 -5.93 11.98 -4.46
N ILE A 104 -6.67 10.89 -4.28
CA ILE A 104 -6.59 9.73 -5.17
C ILE A 104 -7.22 10.05 -6.53
N GLU A 105 -8.36 10.70 -6.56
CA GLU A 105 -9.05 11.08 -7.81
C GLU A 105 -8.21 12.05 -8.66
N LYS A 106 -7.50 12.98 -8.04
CA LYS A 106 -6.61 13.93 -8.73
C LYS A 106 -5.51 13.28 -9.56
N VAL A 107 -5.07 12.10 -9.18
CA VAL A 107 -4.05 11.32 -9.91
C VAL A 107 -4.66 10.18 -10.71
N HIS A 108 -5.98 10.18 -10.90
CA HIS A 108 -6.74 9.15 -11.61
C HIS A 108 -6.61 7.76 -10.99
N GLY A 109 -6.36 7.67 -9.69
CA GLY A 109 -6.41 6.43 -8.94
C GLY A 109 -7.85 5.92 -8.84
N LYS A 110 -7.99 4.59 -8.86
CA LYS A 110 -9.30 3.94 -8.81
C LYS A 110 -9.57 3.43 -7.40
N ILE A 111 -10.49 4.06 -6.68
CA ILE A 111 -10.96 3.55 -5.38
C ILE A 111 -11.97 2.44 -5.64
N ILE A 112 -11.66 1.23 -5.19
CA ILE A 112 -12.50 0.05 -5.37
C ILE A 112 -13.39 -0.24 -4.16
N GLY A 113 -13.12 0.37 -3.04
CA GLY A 113 -13.90 0.20 -1.81
C GLY A 113 -13.28 0.88 -0.61
N THR A 114 -13.99 0.78 0.51
CA THR A 114 -13.59 1.33 1.79
C THR A 114 -13.74 0.29 2.88
N VAL A 115 -12.80 0.23 3.80
CA VAL A 115 -12.86 -0.63 4.98
C VAL A 115 -12.96 0.24 6.22
N LEU A 116 -13.95 0.00 7.05
CA LEU A 116 -14.06 0.59 8.38
C LEU A 116 -13.37 -0.35 9.37
N ASN A 117 -12.19 0.05 9.82
CA ASN A 117 -11.37 -0.71 10.75
C ASN A 117 -11.53 -0.22 12.19
N GLY A 118 -11.22 -1.07 13.18
CA GLY A 118 -11.25 -0.70 14.58
C GLY A 118 -12.66 -0.48 15.14
N VAL A 119 -13.67 -1.11 14.57
CA VAL A 119 -15.03 -1.08 15.08
C VAL A 119 -15.09 -1.87 16.40
N GLU A 120 -15.55 -1.24 17.46
CA GLU A 120 -15.79 -1.94 18.73
C GLU A 120 -16.94 -2.93 18.54
N ASN A 121 -16.66 -4.20 18.74
CA ASN A 121 -17.68 -5.21 18.89
C ASN A 121 -18.34 -5.01 20.27
N LYS A 122 -19.32 -4.14 20.33
CA LYS A 122 -20.23 -4.19 21.49
C LYS A 122 -20.89 -5.56 21.43
N LYS A 123 -20.62 -6.41 22.42
CA LYS A 123 -21.34 -7.65 22.65
C LYS A 123 -22.80 -7.34 23.01
N ASN A 124 -23.53 -6.74 22.13
CA ASN A 124 -24.95 -6.56 22.20
C ASN A 124 -25.57 -7.50 21.20
N ASN A 125 -25.94 -8.58 21.68
CA ASN A 125 -26.99 -9.54 21.39
C ASN A 125 -28.07 -9.04 20.42
N TYR A 126 -27.70 -8.72 19.20
CA TYR A 126 -28.67 -8.69 18.13
C TYR A 126 -28.64 -10.07 17.47
N TYR A 127 -29.50 -10.94 17.94
CA TYR A 127 -29.82 -12.16 17.23
C TYR A 127 -30.69 -11.79 16.03
N TYR A 128 -30.17 -12.09 14.88
CA TYR A 128 -30.97 -12.13 13.67
C TYR A 128 -31.53 -13.53 13.49
#